data_316bf8f78b08bedf4b187f8621644abe
#
_entry.id   316bf8f78b08bedf4b187f8621644abe
#
_cell.length_a   1.000
_cell.length_b   1.000
_cell.length_c   1.000
_cell.angle_alpha   90.00
_cell.angle_beta   90.00
_cell.angle_gamma   90.00
#
_symmetry.space_group_name_H-M   'P 1'
#
loop_
_entity.id
_entity.type
_entity.pdbx_description
1 polymer ?
#
loop_
_entity_poly.entity_id
_entity_poly.type
_entity_poly.pdbx_seq_one_letter_code
_entity_poly.pdbx_strand_id
1 'polypeptide(L)'
;MAEDVERLQMIANRFSKIGSIPELEDADLKALLERVTDYIAHRTSDKVKISTHVPDSLPPVRLNVALFEWVIENLCKNAVDAMGGVGVLVISVQETSRYWCIDVADTGKGIDKRYFETVFAPGYTTKKRGWGLGLSLARRIVVEYHSGSIFVKQSEINKGTIFRIELKK
;
A
#
# COMPACT_ATOMS: atom_id res chain seq x y z
N MET A 1 -5.18 16.93 1.06
CA MET A 1 -4.03 17.10 0.14
C MET A 1 -2.84 17.76 0.80
N ALA A 2 -2.97 18.90 1.47
CA ALA A 2 -1.86 19.52 2.20
C ALA A 2 -1.37 18.65 3.37
N GLU A 3 -2.28 18.10 4.15
CA GLU A 3 -1.98 17.21 5.29
C GLU A 3 -1.21 15.95 4.90
N ASP A 4 -1.50 15.35 3.73
CA ASP A 4 -0.81 14.14 3.27
C ASP A 4 0.63 14.45 2.82
N VAL A 5 0.85 15.62 2.23
CA VAL A 5 2.18 16.08 1.84
C VAL A 5 3.00 16.47 3.07
N GLU A 6 2.39 17.13 4.05
CA GLU A 6 3.04 17.45 5.32
C GLU A 6 3.39 16.20 6.12
N ARG A 7 2.51 15.20 6.15
CA ARG A 7 2.77 13.91 6.80
C ARG A 7 3.90 13.15 6.11
N LEU A 8 3.93 13.15 4.76
CA LEU A 8 5.01 12.61 3.96
C LEU A 8 6.33 13.33 4.19
N GLN A 9 6.29 14.65 4.23
CA GLN A 9 7.45 15.49 4.47
C GLN A 9 7.98 15.32 5.89
N MET A 10 7.08 15.13 6.86
CA MET A 10 7.44 14.83 8.26
C MET A 10 8.09 13.45 8.37
N ILE A 11 7.58 12.44 7.68
CA ILE A 11 8.14 11.09 7.64
C ILE A 11 9.50 11.12 6.92
N ALA A 12 9.58 11.72 5.74
CA ALA A 12 10.81 11.85 4.97
C ALA A 12 11.87 12.68 5.72
N ASN A 13 11.48 13.76 6.39
CA ASN A 13 12.38 14.61 7.18
C ASN A 13 12.86 13.93 8.46
N ARG A 14 12.04 13.11 9.11
CA ARG A 14 12.48 12.29 10.25
C ARG A 14 13.58 11.31 9.86
N PHE A 15 13.51 10.73 8.66
CA PHE A 15 14.51 9.76 8.19
C PHE A 15 15.72 10.40 7.52
N SER A 16 15.57 11.56 6.89
CA SER A 16 16.68 12.26 6.24
C SER A 16 17.60 13.00 7.24
N LYS A 17 17.06 13.48 8.35
CA LYS A 17 17.81 14.25 9.35
C LYS A 17 18.65 13.41 10.31
N ILE A 18 18.41 12.12 10.45
CA ILE A 18 19.01 11.30 11.52
C ILE A 18 19.96 10.22 10.97
N GLY A 19 19.96 9.96 9.65
CA GLY A 19 20.77 8.90 9.04
C GLY A 19 20.52 7.50 9.66
N SER A 20 19.43 7.36 10.44
CA SER A 20 19.08 6.12 11.11
C SER A 20 18.08 5.32 10.28
N ILE A 21 18.39 4.03 10.15
CA ILE A 21 17.45 3.04 9.60
C ILE A 21 16.23 3.00 10.54
N PRO A 22 14.98 3.05 10.02
CA PRO A 22 13.79 2.92 10.84
C PRO A 22 13.80 1.64 11.66
N GLU A 23 13.50 1.75 12.93
CA GLU A 23 13.39 0.57 13.81
C GLU A 23 12.14 -0.24 13.43
N LEU A 24 12.32 -1.55 13.36
CA LEU A 24 11.25 -2.52 13.19
C LEU A 24 10.89 -3.11 14.56
N GLU A 25 9.60 -3.22 14.82
CA GLU A 25 9.04 -3.83 16.01
C GLU A 25 8.08 -4.98 15.67
N ASP A 26 7.83 -5.85 16.61
CA ASP A 26 6.79 -6.88 16.45
C ASP A 26 5.42 -6.22 16.50
N ALA A 27 4.69 -6.28 15.39
CA ALA A 27 3.44 -5.58 15.20
C ALA A 27 2.30 -6.53 14.85
N ASP A 28 1.10 -6.19 15.29
CA ASP A 28 -0.14 -6.84 14.90
C ASP A 28 -0.58 -6.32 13.52
N LEU A 29 -0.24 -7.09 12.48
CA LEU A 29 -0.56 -6.75 11.11
C LEU A 29 -2.07 -6.69 10.85
N LYS A 30 -2.86 -7.58 11.49
CA LYS A 30 -4.32 -7.56 11.36
C LYS A 30 -4.89 -6.24 11.86
N ALA A 31 -4.53 -5.85 13.07
CA ALA A 31 -4.98 -4.59 13.66
C ALA A 31 -4.54 -3.37 12.82
N LEU A 32 -3.33 -3.39 12.26
CA LEU A 32 -2.84 -2.34 11.36
C LEU A 32 -3.71 -2.22 10.10
N LEU A 33 -3.99 -3.33 9.43
CA LEU A 33 -4.79 -3.33 8.22
C LEU A 33 -6.24 -2.91 8.49
N GLU A 34 -6.83 -3.32 9.60
CA GLU A 34 -8.17 -2.91 10.01
C GLU A 34 -8.23 -1.39 10.25
N ARG A 35 -7.27 -0.81 10.96
CA ARG A 35 -7.21 0.66 11.16
C ARG A 35 -7.12 1.42 9.84
N VAL A 36 -6.29 0.97 8.91
CA VAL A 36 -6.15 1.63 7.61
C VAL A 36 -7.43 1.51 6.80
N THR A 37 -8.06 0.34 6.76
CA THR A 37 -9.32 0.16 6.03
C THR A 37 -10.45 1.00 6.59
N ASP A 38 -10.57 1.09 7.90
CA ASP A 38 -11.55 1.97 8.56
C ASP A 38 -11.30 3.44 8.21
N TYR A 39 -10.04 3.87 8.26
CA TYR A 39 -9.66 5.23 7.87
C TYR A 39 -10.05 5.55 6.43
N ILE A 40 -9.78 4.64 5.49
CA ILE A 40 -10.12 4.82 4.07
C ILE A 40 -11.63 4.79 3.87
N ALA A 41 -12.35 3.86 4.52
CA ALA A 41 -13.80 3.73 4.41
C ALA A 41 -14.53 5.03 4.82
N HIS A 42 -14.10 5.68 5.89
CA HIS A 42 -14.70 6.94 6.34
C HIS A 42 -14.48 8.13 5.39
N ARG A 43 -13.51 8.04 4.49
CA ARG A 43 -13.13 9.10 3.54
C ARG A 43 -13.50 8.79 2.10
N THR A 44 -14.13 7.66 1.88
CA THR A 44 -14.47 7.17 0.54
C THR A 44 -15.98 7.08 0.40
N SER A 45 -16.47 7.17 -0.82
CA SER A 45 -17.89 7.00 -1.14
C SER A 45 -18.41 5.62 -0.70
N ASP A 46 -19.63 5.55 -0.20
CA ASP A 46 -20.34 4.30 0.14
C ASP A 46 -20.49 3.33 -1.04
N LYS A 47 -20.23 3.82 -2.25
CA LYS A 47 -20.21 3.01 -3.48
C LYS A 47 -18.94 2.19 -3.65
N VAL A 48 -17.92 2.42 -2.82
CA VAL A 48 -16.73 1.57 -2.72
C VAL A 48 -16.93 0.61 -1.55
N LYS A 49 -17.00 -0.68 -1.84
CA LYS A 49 -17.07 -1.73 -0.81
C LYS A 49 -15.65 -2.15 -0.44
N ILE A 50 -15.31 -2.02 0.84
CA ILE A 50 -13.99 -2.34 1.37
C ILE A 50 -14.10 -3.52 2.32
N SER A 51 -13.23 -4.51 2.15
CA SER A 51 -13.14 -5.68 3.04
C SER A 51 -11.70 -6.13 3.28
N THR A 52 -11.49 -6.77 4.42
CA THR A 52 -10.20 -7.38 4.79
C THR A 52 -10.38 -8.89 5.02
N HIS A 53 -9.42 -9.67 4.54
CA HIS A 53 -9.35 -11.11 4.75
C HIS A 53 -7.98 -11.46 5.32
N VAL A 54 -7.91 -11.54 6.64
CA VAL A 54 -6.68 -11.80 7.38
C VAL A 54 -6.89 -13.05 8.22
N PRO A 55 -5.93 -14.00 8.25
CA PRO A 55 -6.01 -15.17 9.13
C PRO A 55 -6.16 -14.75 10.60
N ASP A 56 -7.02 -15.46 11.35
CA ASP A 56 -7.27 -15.16 12.76
C ASP A 56 -6.04 -15.36 13.65
N SER A 57 -5.17 -16.29 13.28
CA SER A 57 -3.95 -16.66 14.01
C SER A 57 -2.68 -16.15 13.33
N LEU A 58 -2.66 -14.89 12.91
CA LEU A 58 -1.46 -14.28 12.35
C LEU A 58 -0.48 -13.93 13.48
N PRO A 59 0.76 -14.47 13.48
CA PRO A 59 1.75 -14.05 14.46
C PRO A 59 2.20 -12.60 14.22
N PRO A 60 2.83 -11.97 15.23
CA PRO A 60 3.40 -10.64 15.04
C PRO A 60 4.38 -10.61 13.87
N VAL A 61 4.32 -9.54 13.10
CA VAL A 61 5.21 -9.29 11.94
C VAL A 61 6.12 -8.11 12.25
N ARG A 62 7.39 -8.22 11.91
CA ARG A 62 8.35 -7.15 12.16
C ARG A 62 8.15 -6.00 11.17
N LEU A 63 7.68 -4.88 11.69
CA LEU A 63 7.32 -3.68 10.91
C LEU A 63 7.74 -2.40 11.63
N ASN A 64 7.98 -1.35 10.84
CA ASN A 64 7.77 0.00 11.34
C ASN A 64 6.32 0.37 11.07
N VAL A 65 5.51 0.44 12.13
CA VAL A 65 4.04 0.58 12.03
C VAL A 65 3.65 1.83 11.25
N ALA A 66 4.23 2.98 11.57
CA ALA A 66 3.87 4.24 10.92
C ALA A 66 4.18 4.26 9.42
N LEU A 67 5.33 3.72 9.02
CA LEU A 67 5.72 3.64 7.62
C LEU A 67 4.88 2.62 6.85
N PHE A 68 4.62 1.48 7.47
CA PHE A 68 3.85 0.44 6.80
C PHE A 68 2.36 0.81 6.67
N GLU A 69 1.78 1.46 7.67
CA GLU A 69 0.45 2.06 7.56
C GLU A 69 0.37 3.02 6.36
N TRP A 70 1.37 3.89 6.21
CA TRP A 70 1.42 4.81 5.08
C TRP A 70 1.48 4.08 3.74
N VAL A 71 2.25 2.99 3.63
CA VAL A 71 2.31 2.17 2.41
C VAL A 71 0.93 1.62 2.05
N ILE A 72 0.24 1.01 3.02
CA ILE A 72 -1.10 0.45 2.79
C ILE A 72 -2.12 1.56 2.45
N GLU A 73 -2.11 2.67 3.18
CA GLU A 73 -2.95 3.83 2.86
C GLU A 73 -2.75 4.30 1.41
N ASN A 74 -1.49 4.40 0.98
CA ASN A 74 -1.16 4.84 -0.37
C ASN A 74 -1.69 3.88 -1.44
N LEU A 75 -1.54 2.57 -1.23
CA LEU A 75 -2.10 1.57 -2.13
C LEU A 75 -3.63 1.62 -2.18
N CYS A 76 -4.28 1.79 -1.03
CA CYS A 76 -5.74 1.90 -0.95
C CYS A 76 -6.26 3.17 -1.63
N LYS A 77 -5.61 4.32 -1.42
CA LYS A 77 -5.95 5.57 -2.11
C LYS A 77 -5.81 5.45 -3.63
N ASN A 78 -4.73 4.82 -4.09
CA ASN A 78 -4.55 4.56 -5.51
C ASN A 78 -5.63 3.65 -6.07
N ALA A 79 -6.04 2.63 -5.33
CA ALA A 79 -7.13 1.73 -5.70
C ALA A 79 -8.47 2.47 -5.83
N VAL A 80 -8.82 3.29 -4.85
CA VAL A 80 -10.05 4.11 -4.88
C VAL A 80 -10.05 5.06 -6.06
N ASP A 81 -8.94 5.72 -6.33
CA ASP A 81 -8.78 6.60 -7.49
C ASP A 81 -8.94 5.84 -8.82
N ALA A 82 -8.35 4.65 -8.92
CA ALA A 82 -8.45 3.81 -10.12
C ALA A 82 -9.87 3.31 -10.38
N MET A 83 -10.69 3.17 -9.33
CA MET A 83 -12.10 2.79 -9.43
C MET A 83 -13.04 3.96 -9.72
N GLY A 84 -12.56 5.20 -9.66
CA GLY A 84 -13.42 6.38 -9.87
C GLY A 84 -14.51 6.52 -8.82
N GLY A 85 -14.28 6.03 -7.60
CA GLY A 85 -15.22 6.13 -6.48
C GLY A 85 -16.35 5.08 -6.47
N VAL A 86 -16.29 4.07 -7.32
CA VAL A 86 -17.28 2.95 -7.37
C VAL A 86 -16.54 1.64 -7.63
N GLY A 87 -16.69 0.67 -6.76
CA GLY A 87 -16.06 -0.64 -6.95
C GLY A 87 -15.85 -1.42 -5.66
N VAL A 88 -14.93 -2.37 -5.72
CA VAL A 88 -14.59 -3.26 -4.61
C VAL A 88 -13.08 -3.20 -4.34
N LEU A 89 -12.72 -2.94 -3.10
CA LEU A 89 -11.35 -2.99 -2.58
C LEU A 89 -11.25 -4.12 -1.58
N VAL A 90 -10.34 -5.04 -1.81
CA VAL A 90 -10.08 -6.17 -0.92
C VAL A 90 -8.62 -6.17 -0.51
N ILE A 91 -8.38 -6.19 0.81
CA ILE A 91 -7.05 -6.41 1.36
C ILE A 91 -7.02 -7.80 1.95
N SER A 92 -6.05 -8.61 1.55
CA SER A 92 -5.92 -9.97 2.06
C SER A 92 -4.48 -10.28 2.45
N VAL A 93 -4.32 -11.15 3.43
CA VAL A 93 -3.03 -11.68 3.86
C VAL A 93 -3.01 -13.18 3.64
N GLN A 94 -1.97 -13.66 2.99
CA GLN A 94 -1.73 -15.08 2.76
C GLN A 94 -0.35 -15.45 3.29
N GLU A 95 -0.26 -16.62 3.89
CA GLU A 95 1.00 -17.19 4.32
C GLU A 95 1.56 -18.12 3.24
N THR A 96 2.85 -17.96 2.95
CA THR A 96 3.64 -18.94 2.21
C THR A 96 4.72 -19.53 3.12
N SER A 97 5.50 -20.46 2.61
CA SER A 97 6.62 -21.04 3.37
C SER A 97 7.68 -20.01 3.80
N ARG A 98 7.80 -18.90 3.06
CA ARG A 98 8.87 -17.89 3.24
C ARG A 98 8.37 -16.48 3.52
N TYR A 99 7.14 -16.18 3.14
CA TYR A 99 6.63 -14.81 3.12
C TYR A 99 5.23 -14.69 3.71
N TRP A 100 4.98 -13.54 4.29
CA TRP A 100 3.65 -12.97 4.42
C TRP A 100 3.35 -12.17 3.15
N CYS A 101 2.31 -12.56 2.41
CA CYS A 101 1.88 -11.89 1.19
C CYS A 101 0.66 -11.04 1.50
N ILE A 102 0.76 -9.74 1.33
CA ILE A 102 -0.33 -8.79 1.49
C ILE A 102 -0.77 -8.33 0.10
N ASP A 103 -2.00 -8.63 -0.27
CA ASP A 103 -2.61 -8.23 -1.54
C ASP A 103 -3.59 -7.10 -1.32
N VAL A 104 -3.47 -6.05 -2.13
CA VAL A 104 -4.43 -4.95 -2.24
C VAL A 104 -5.05 -5.03 -3.63
N ALA A 105 -6.29 -5.50 -3.69
CA ALA A 105 -7.01 -5.78 -4.94
C ALA A 105 -8.14 -4.78 -5.15
N ASP A 106 -8.18 -4.15 -6.31
CA ASP A 106 -9.25 -3.25 -6.73
C ASP A 106 -9.92 -3.71 -8.03
N THR A 107 -11.09 -3.18 -8.29
CA THR A 107 -11.85 -3.39 -9.53
C THR A 107 -11.82 -2.17 -10.45
N GLY A 108 -10.72 -1.44 -10.43
CA GLY A 108 -10.56 -0.18 -11.17
C GLY A 108 -10.18 -0.34 -12.63
N LYS A 109 -9.61 0.71 -13.18
CA LYS A 109 -9.26 0.81 -14.61
C LYS A 109 -8.17 -0.16 -15.08
N GLY A 110 -7.41 -0.75 -14.14
CA GLY A 110 -6.29 -1.63 -14.46
C GLY A 110 -5.06 -0.90 -14.97
N ILE A 111 -4.00 -1.68 -15.14
CA ILE A 111 -2.68 -1.23 -15.61
C ILE A 111 -2.28 -2.14 -16.78
N ASP A 112 -1.85 -1.57 -17.89
CA ASP A 112 -1.27 -2.33 -18.99
C ASP A 112 0.03 -2.99 -18.53
N LYS A 113 0.24 -4.25 -18.89
CA LYS A 113 1.41 -5.05 -18.48
C LYS A 113 2.75 -4.36 -18.75
N ARG A 114 2.82 -3.55 -19.82
CA ARG A 114 4.02 -2.77 -20.17
C ARG A 114 4.45 -1.80 -19.09
N TYR A 115 3.53 -1.38 -18.21
CA TYR A 115 3.77 -0.38 -17.16
C TYR A 115 3.91 -0.96 -15.75
N PHE A 116 3.91 -2.28 -15.58
CA PHE A 116 3.98 -2.91 -14.25
C PHE A 116 5.20 -2.48 -13.43
N GLU A 117 6.35 -2.29 -14.07
CA GLU A 117 7.53 -1.75 -13.40
C GLU A 117 7.55 -0.21 -13.40
N THR A 118 7.09 0.40 -14.47
CA THR A 118 7.12 1.87 -14.64
C THR A 118 6.26 2.59 -13.61
N VAL A 119 5.19 1.98 -13.12
CA VAL A 119 4.30 2.60 -12.11
C VAL A 119 5.02 2.91 -10.80
N PHE A 120 6.15 2.25 -10.52
CA PHE A 120 7.00 2.52 -9.35
C PHE A 120 8.09 3.57 -9.60
N ALA A 121 8.24 4.05 -10.82
CA ALA A 121 9.24 5.08 -11.12
C ALA A 121 8.84 6.43 -10.49
N PRO A 122 9.79 7.14 -9.87
CA PRO A 122 9.51 8.47 -9.32
C PRO A 122 8.96 9.42 -10.39
N GLY A 123 7.86 10.11 -10.07
CA GLY A 123 7.23 11.08 -10.97
C GLY A 123 6.27 10.46 -12.00
N TYR A 124 6.18 9.14 -12.11
CA TYR A 124 5.18 8.50 -12.97
C TYR A 124 3.78 8.66 -12.39
N THR A 125 2.88 9.27 -13.13
CA THR A 125 1.48 9.41 -12.76
C THR A 125 0.60 9.54 -13.99
N THR A 126 -0.58 8.91 -13.95
CA THR A 126 -1.66 9.09 -14.91
C THR A 126 -2.73 10.07 -14.41
N LYS A 127 -2.55 10.61 -13.21
CA LYS A 127 -3.47 11.54 -12.57
C LYS A 127 -3.18 12.98 -13.01
N LYS A 128 -4.22 13.78 -13.20
CA LYS A 128 -4.10 15.21 -13.48
C LYS A 128 -3.52 16.01 -12.30
N ARG A 129 -3.68 15.50 -11.08
CA ARG A 129 -3.15 16.06 -9.83
C ARG A 129 -2.42 14.96 -9.07
N GLY A 130 -1.20 15.24 -8.68
CA GLY A 130 -0.33 14.33 -7.94
C GLY A 130 1.11 14.41 -8.42
N TRP A 131 2.02 14.04 -7.57
CA TRP A 131 3.47 14.16 -7.82
C TRP A 131 4.08 12.88 -8.41
N GLY A 132 3.29 11.78 -8.49
CA GLY A 132 3.78 10.48 -8.94
C GLY A 132 4.83 9.87 -8.02
N LEU A 133 4.83 10.21 -6.73
CA LEU A 133 5.83 9.77 -5.75
C LEU A 133 5.33 8.68 -4.81
N GLY A 134 4.02 8.44 -4.75
CA GLY A 134 3.41 7.52 -3.79
C GLY A 134 3.93 6.09 -3.92
N LEU A 135 3.88 5.49 -5.11
CA LEU A 135 4.34 4.12 -5.33
C LEU A 135 5.85 3.98 -5.24
N SER A 136 6.62 4.97 -5.71
CA SER A 136 8.08 4.94 -5.59
C SER A 136 8.53 4.98 -4.13
N LEU A 137 7.88 5.81 -3.30
CA LEU A 137 8.16 5.86 -1.86
C LEU A 137 7.67 4.60 -1.15
N ALA A 138 6.51 4.07 -1.51
CA ALA A 138 6.03 2.79 -0.98
C ALA A 138 7.02 1.66 -1.25
N ARG A 139 7.55 1.58 -2.47
CA ARG A 139 8.58 0.60 -2.84
C ARG A 139 9.85 0.78 -2.02
N ARG A 140 10.30 2.01 -1.85
CA ARG A 140 11.47 2.32 -1.01
C ARG A 140 11.27 1.86 0.43
N ILE A 141 10.13 2.15 1.03
CA ILE A 141 9.81 1.73 2.39
C ILE A 141 9.80 0.21 2.51
N VAL A 142 9.13 -0.49 1.60
CA VAL A 142 9.03 -1.95 1.64
C VAL A 142 10.39 -2.61 1.39
N VAL A 143 11.14 -2.16 0.39
CA VAL A 143 12.40 -2.80 -0.01
C VAL A 143 13.55 -2.43 0.93
N GLU A 144 13.77 -1.13 1.15
CA GLU A 144 14.94 -0.67 1.90
C GLU A 144 14.77 -0.81 3.42
N TYR A 145 13.56 -0.57 3.95
CA TYR A 145 13.33 -0.56 5.39
C TYR A 145 12.73 -1.85 5.94
N HIS A 146 12.02 -2.61 5.11
CA HIS A 146 11.40 -3.87 5.54
C HIS A 146 12.00 -5.11 4.87
N SER A 147 12.99 -4.95 4.00
CA SER A 147 13.65 -6.05 3.26
C SER A 147 12.64 -6.95 2.51
N GLY A 148 11.53 -6.36 2.10
CA GLY A 148 10.47 -7.02 1.36
C GLY A 148 10.50 -6.72 -0.13
N SER A 149 9.42 -7.05 -0.80
CA SER A 149 9.16 -6.68 -2.19
C SER A 149 7.74 -6.17 -2.38
N ILE A 150 7.54 -5.31 -3.37
CA ILE A 150 6.23 -4.81 -3.80
C ILE A 150 6.18 -4.79 -5.32
N PHE A 151 5.11 -5.30 -5.89
CA PHE A 151 4.94 -5.42 -7.34
C PHE A 151 3.46 -5.52 -7.73
N VAL A 152 3.19 -5.32 -9.02
CA VAL A 152 1.87 -5.62 -9.60
C VAL A 152 1.80 -7.13 -9.84
N LYS A 153 1.02 -7.83 -9.02
CA LYS A 153 0.82 -9.27 -9.15
C LYS A 153 -0.02 -9.63 -10.37
N GLN A 154 -1.07 -8.86 -10.58
CA GLN A 154 -2.01 -9.03 -11.67
C GLN A 154 -2.72 -7.72 -11.96
N SER A 155 -2.93 -7.43 -13.22
CA SER A 155 -3.81 -6.34 -13.64
C SER A 155 -4.32 -6.60 -15.05
N GLU A 156 -5.56 -6.20 -15.29
CA GLU A 156 -6.19 -6.24 -16.59
C GLU A 156 -7.01 -4.95 -16.80
N ILE A 157 -6.89 -4.37 -17.98
CA ILE A 157 -7.57 -3.12 -18.31
C ILE A 157 -9.09 -3.27 -18.10
N ASN A 158 -9.67 -2.33 -17.37
CA ASN A 158 -11.08 -2.28 -16.98
C ASN A 158 -11.57 -3.41 -16.05
N LYS A 159 -10.67 -4.21 -15.50
CA LYS A 159 -11.03 -5.28 -14.55
C LYS A 159 -10.41 -5.09 -13.16
N GLY A 160 -9.34 -4.32 -13.08
CA GLY A 160 -8.70 -3.99 -11.83
C GLY A 160 -7.25 -4.43 -11.70
N THR A 161 -6.70 -4.20 -10.53
CA THR A 161 -5.29 -4.43 -10.21
C THR A 161 -5.14 -5.10 -8.85
N ILE A 162 -4.16 -5.98 -8.74
CA ILE A 162 -3.69 -6.53 -7.47
C ILE A 162 -2.23 -6.12 -7.29
N PHE A 163 -1.97 -5.28 -6.30
CA PHE A 163 -0.63 -5.05 -5.78
C PHE A 163 -0.32 -6.06 -4.70
N ARG A 164 0.87 -6.64 -4.74
CA ARG A 164 1.36 -7.56 -3.71
C ARG A 164 2.57 -7.00 -3.00
N ILE A 165 2.56 -7.08 -1.68
CA ILE A 165 3.73 -6.90 -0.81
C ILE A 165 4.10 -8.27 -0.26
N GLU A 166 5.39 -8.60 -0.30
CA GLU A 166 5.94 -9.79 0.34
C GLU A 166 6.90 -9.37 1.44
N LEU A 167 6.65 -9.84 2.66
CA LEU A 167 7.52 -9.65 3.81
C LEU A 167 8.06 -11.01 4.23
N LYS A 168 9.36 -11.10 4.50
CA LYS A 168 9.99 -12.33 4.98
C LYS A 168 9.47 -12.68 6.38
N LYS A 169 9.28 -13.97 6.59
CA LYS A 169 8.94 -14.56 7.90
C LYS A 169 10.17 -14.65 8.79
#